data_90965f00eb3a7f79ab31b0493e445ece
#
_entry.id   90965f00eb3a7f79ab31b0493e445ece
#
_cell.length_a   1.000
_cell.length_b   1.000
_cell.length_c   1.000
_cell.angle_alpha   90.00
_cell.angle_beta   90.00
_cell.angle_gamma   90.00
#
_symmetry.space_group_name_H-M   'P 1'
#
loop_
_entity.id
_entity.type
_entity.pdbx_description
1 polymer ?
#
loop_
_entity_poly.entity_id
_entity_poly.type
_entity_poly.pdbx_seq_one_letter_code
_entity_poly.pdbx_strand_id
1 'polypeptide(L)' 'NEDLNAYDEAIPNLGSRYDELPAESKVQVINQQKYFVTPGGVYYKEVIEGDKIRYEVTAVQ' A
#
# COMPACT_ATOMS: atom_id res chain seq x y z
N ASN A 1 -5.71 -1.66 24.38
CA ASN A 1 -6.64 -0.98 23.60
C ASN A 1 -6.03 0.08 22.80
N GLU A 2 -5.42 1.05 23.45
CA GLU A 2 -4.80 2.09 22.70
C GLU A 2 -3.68 1.60 21.87
N ASP A 3 -2.99 0.58 22.35
CA ASP A 3 -1.95 -0.02 21.56
C ASP A 3 -2.50 -0.62 20.29
N LEU A 4 -3.67 -1.21 20.40
CA LEU A 4 -4.29 -1.77 19.23
C LEU A 4 -4.64 -0.71 18.23
N ASN A 5 -5.09 0.43 18.74
CA ASN A 5 -5.41 1.52 17.84
C ASN A 5 -4.19 1.99 17.09
N ALA A 6 -3.06 2.04 17.77
CA ALA A 6 -1.84 2.45 17.10
C ALA A 6 -1.49 1.48 15.99
N TYR A 7 -1.68 0.22 16.23
CA TYR A 7 -1.46 -0.76 15.17
C TYR A 7 -2.37 -0.53 14.00
N ASP A 8 -3.64 -0.31 14.29
CA ASP A 8 -4.62 -0.13 13.23
C ASP A 8 -4.25 1.06 12.38
N GLU A 9 -3.77 2.12 13.01
CA GLU A 9 -3.40 3.29 12.26
C GLU A 9 -2.22 3.04 11.35
N ALA A 10 -1.36 2.10 11.73
CA ALA A 10 -0.20 1.81 10.93
C ALA A 10 -0.53 0.95 9.71
N ILE A 11 -1.73 0.36 9.69
CA ILE A 11 -2.11 -0.53 8.59
C ILE A 11 -3.32 0.06 7.89
N PRO A 12 -3.13 0.62 6.69
CA PRO A 12 -4.25 1.22 5.96
C PRO A 12 -5.27 0.17 5.57
N ASN A 13 -6.49 0.63 5.38
CA ASN A 13 -7.56 -0.25 4.93
C ASN A 13 -7.35 -0.64 3.49
N LEU A 14 -7.75 -1.86 3.18
CA LEU A 14 -7.70 -2.33 1.80
C LEU A 14 -8.57 -1.44 0.93
N GLY A 15 -8.08 -1.16 -0.27
CA GLY A 15 -8.79 -0.32 -1.21
C GLY A 15 -8.56 1.16 -1.04
N SER A 16 -7.90 1.56 0.03
CA SER A 16 -7.59 2.98 0.22
C SER A 16 -6.55 3.43 -0.80
N ARG A 17 -6.67 4.67 -1.26
CA ARG A 17 -5.77 5.20 -2.28
C ARG A 17 -5.07 6.43 -1.76
N TYR A 18 -3.81 6.55 -2.14
CA TYR A 18 -2.95 7.64 -1.68
C TYR A 18 -2.18 8.22 -2.85
N ASP A 19 -1.86 9.50 -2.73
CA ASP A 19 -1.08 10.17 -3.76
C ASP A 19 0.37 9.75 -3.76
N GLU A 20 0.88 9.36 -2.60
CA GLU A 20 2.28 9.04 -2.46
C GLU A 20 2.44 7.76 -1.67
N LEU A 21 3.55 7.09 -1.93
CA LEU A 21 3.89 5.90 -1.18
C LEU A 21 4.57 6.27 0.13
N PRO A 22 4.42 5.44 1.16
CA PRO A 22 5.19 5.65 2.39
C PRO A 22 6.69 5.58 2.11
N ALA A 23 7.46 6.20 2.98
CA ALA A 23 8.91 6.15 2.87
C ALA A 23 9.39 4.71 2.94
N GLU A 24 10.49 4.43 2.23
CA GLU A 24 11.13 3.12 2.26
C GLU A 24 10.30 2.01 1.65
N SER A 25 9.30 2.37 0.85
CA SER A 25 8.60 1.36 0.06
C SER A 25 9.52 0.83 -1.03
N LYS A 26 9.39 -0.46 -1.32
CA LYS A 26 10.23 -1.10 -2.32
C LYS A 26 9.38 -1.78 -3.36
N VAL A 27 9.91 -1.85 -4.57
CA VAL A 27 9.22 -2.50 -5.68
C VAL A 27 9.37 -4.01 -5.56
N GLN A 28 8.28 -4.72 -5.76
CA GLN A 28 8.31 -6.18 -5.77
C GLN A 28 7.38 -6.67 -6.86
N VAL A 29 7.86 -7.64 -7.66
CA VAL A 29 7.05 -8.21 -8.72
C VAL A 29 6.60 -9.59 -8.28
N ILE A 30 5.27 -9.80 -8.29
CA ILE A 30 4.68 -11.06 -7.88
C ILE A 30 3.71 -11.47 -8.98
N ASN A 31 3.91 -12.67 -9.53
CA ASN A 31 3.06 -13.19 -10.60
C ASN A 31 2.95 -12.19 -11.75
N GLN A 32 4.08 -11.58 -12.10
CA GLN A 32 4.15 -10.64 -13.22
C GLN A 32 3.40 -9.35 -12.96
N GLN A 33 3.05 -9.08 -11.69
CA GLN A 33 2.38 -7.86 -11.30
C GLN A 33 3.28 -7.08 -10.36
N LYS A 34 3.39 -5.78 -10.62
CA LYS A 34 4.26 -4.91 -9.83
C LYS A 34 3.53 -4.40 -8.61
N TYR A 35 4.20 -4.49 -7.47
CA TYR A 35 3.68 -4.00 -6.21
C TYR A 35 4.74 -3.17 -5.51
N PHE A 36 4.29 -2.33 -4.58
CA PHE A 36 5.17 -1.60 -3.68
C PHE A 36 4.91 -2.10 -2.27
N VAL A 37 5.97 -2.44 -1.57
CA VAL A 37 5.85 -3.07 -0.25
C VAL A 37 6.55 -2.19 0.77
N THR A 38 5.86 -1.89 1.86
CA THR A 38 6.45 -1.13 2.95
C THR A 38 7.19 -2.05 3.90
N PRO A 39 8.08 -1.50 4.74
CA PRO A 39 8.74 -2.35 5.73
C PRO A 39 7.76 -3.05 6.66
N GLY A 40 6.59 -2.48 6.87
CA GLY A 40 5.58 -3.11 7.70
C GLY A 40 4.79 -4.19 7.02
N GLY A 41 5.04 -4.45 5.75
CA GLY A 41 4.36 -5.53 5.06
C GLY A 41 3.08 -5.13 4.35
N VAL A 42 2.86 -3.85 4.14
CA VAL A 42 1.67 -3.39 3.43
C VAL A 42 1.99 -3.30 1.94
N TYR A 43 1.11 -3.86 1.13
CA TYR A 43 1.30 -3.89 -0.32
C TYR A 43 0.43 -2.84 -0.98
N TYR A 44 1.00 -2.15 -1.96
CA TYR A 44 0.30 -1.15 -2.75
C TYR A 44 0.45 -1.49 -4.21
N LYS A 45 -0.56 -1.14 -4.99
CA LYS A 45 -0.46 -1.26 -6.44
C LYS A 45 -0.74 0.10 -7.06
N GLU A 46 -0.19 0.30 -8.26
CA GLU A 46 -0.37 1.53 -9.00
C GLU A 46 -1.74 1.54 -9.66
N VAL A 47 -2.46 2.65 -9.54
CA VAL A 47 -3.76 2.82 -10.15
C VAL A 47 -3.75 4.15 -10.89
N ILE A 48 -4.24 4.13 -12.13
CA ILE A 48 -4.34 5.34 -12.94
C ILE A 48 -5.72 5.92 -12.75
N GLU A 49 -5.78 7.17 -12.27
CA GLU A 49 -7.05 7.88 -12.12
C GLU A 49 -6.98 9.14 -12.95
N GLY A 50 -7.62 9.12 -14.12
CA GLY A 50 -7.52 10.24 -15.01
C GLY A 50 -6.10 10.42 -15.49
N ASP A 51 -5.50 11.57 -15.15
CA ASP A 51 -4.12 11.81 -15.51
C ASP A 51 -3.20 11.73 -14.30
N LYS A 52 -3.65 11.08 -13.21
CA LYS A 52 -2.87 10.96 -12.00
C LYS A 52 -2.64 9.52 -11.67
N ILE A 53 -1.54 9.27 -10.95
CA ILE A 53 -1.21 7.94 -10.46
C ILE A 53 -1.48 7.93 -8.97
N ARG A 54 -2.24 6.93 -8.54
CA ARG A 54 -2.52 6.70 -7.13
C ARG A 54 -1.99 5.34 -6.72
N TYR A 55 -1.83 5.17 -5.43
CA TYR A 55 -1.33 3.90 -4.89
C TYR A 55 -2.39 3.32 -3.99
N GLU A 56 -2.88 2.15 -4.34
CA GLU A 56 -4.01 1.53 -3.65
C GLU A 56 -3.52 0.38 -2.79
N VAL A 57 -3.97 0.36 -1.54
CA VAL A 57 -3.65 -0.73 -0.63
C VAL A 57 -4.31 -2.00 -1.13
N THR A 58 -3.54 -3.06 -1.26
CA THR A 58 -4.04 -4.30 -1.81
C THR A 58 -3.48 -5.47 -1.02
N ALA A 59 -4.15 -6.61 -1.14
CA ALA A 59 -3.68 -7.84 -0.52
C ALA A 59 -3.07 -8.70 -1.61
N VAL A 60 -1.94 -9.32 -1.28
CA VAL A 60 -1.26 -10.22 -2.21
C VAL A 60 -1.31 -11.61 -1.64
N GLN A 61 -1.74 -12.55 -2.44
CA GLN A 61 -1.86 -13.93 -2.00
C GLN A 61 -1.00 -14.86 -2.81
#